data_c7a4403c0ed58e136b8499bb9c444762
#
_entry.id   c7a4403c0ed58e136b8499bb9c444762
#
_cell.length_a   1.000
_cell.length_b   1.000
_cell.length_c   1.000
_cell.angle_alpha   90.00
_cell.angle_beta   90.00
_cell.angle_gamma   90.00
#
_symmetry.space_group_name_H-M   'P 1'
#
loop_
_entity.id
_entity.type
_entity.pdbx_description
1 polymer ?
#
loop_
_entity_poly.entity_id
_entity_poly.type
_entity_poly.pdbx_seq_one_letter_code
_entity_poly.pdbx_strand_id
1 'polypeptide(L)'
;MSHLLEVKNLDVKFDTDEGRITAVENISLSVDQGEVLGIVGESGSGKSVTAKSIMKLNPGNTSYNEDAEIILDNENVLQFTSKQDLKKIRGGKVSMIFQEPMASFAPAIKIGAQMVEQLLIHKNINKDEAKSISINMLKRVGIADAEKRFNQYAFELSGGMRQRAMIAMALSTMPKLLLADEPTTALDVTIQAQVINLIKDIIKEYQMGVIFITHDLGVIAQVADHVAVMYLGSVVEKGPVNEILKNPKHPYTKGLLQALPDINNLDA
;
A
#
# COMPACT_ATOMS: atom_id res chain seq x y z
N MET A 1 -20.59 -8.27 -10.24
CA MET A 1 -19.69 -7.13 -10.56
C MET A 1 -18.28 -7.67 -10.47
N SER A 2 -17.36 -7.31 -11.35
CA SER A 2 -15.96 -7.73 -11.25
C SER A 2 -15.26 -6.84 -10.21
N HIS A 3 -14.50 -7.45 -9.28
CA HIS A 3 -13.64 -6.71 -8.36
C HIS A 3 -12.54 -5.93 -9.12
N LEU A 4 -12.04 -4.85 -8.55
CA LEU A 4 -10.86 -4.15 -9.07
C LEU A 4 -9.61 -5.02 -8.94
N LEU A 5 -9.45 -5.66 -7.76
CA LEU A 5 -8.42 -6.65 -7.50
C LEU A 5 -9.06 -7.93 -6.95
N GLU A 6 -8.63 -9.07 -7.46
CA GLU A 6 -8.98 -10.38 -6.92
C GLU A 6 -7.73 -11.24 -6.83
N VAL A 7 -7.39 -11.68 -5.64
CA VAL A 7 -6.31 -12.63 -5.35
C VAL A 7 -6.95 -13.96 -4.98
N LYS A 8 -6.55 -15.05 -5.65
CA LYS A 8 -7.08 -16.38 -5.43
C LYS A 8 -5.96 -17.38 -5.15
N ASN A 9 -6.14 -18.17 -4.11
CA ASN A 9 -5.31 -19.33 -3.77
C ASN A 9 -3.81 -19.00 -3.77
N LEU A 10 -3.41 -17.81 -3.34
CA LEU A 10 -2.03 -17.35 -3.45
C LEU A 10 -1.14 -18.04 -2.41
N ASP A 11 -0.20 -18.86 -2.87
CA ASP A 11 1.00 -19.24 -2.12
C ASP A 11 2.20 -18.45 -2.61
N VAL A 12 3.05 -18.03 -1.67
CA VAL A 12 4.34 -17.42 -1.99
C VAL A 12 5.43 -18.14 -1.23
N LYS A 13 6.39 -18.70 -1.97
CA LYS A 13 7.53 -19.43 -1.43
C LYS A 13 8.83 -18.80 -1.89
N PHE A 14 9.81 -18.78 -1.02
CA PHE A 14 11.18 -18.32 -1.32
C PHE A 14 12.14 -19.50 -1.28
N ASP A 15 12.90 -19.68 -2.35
CA ASP A 15 14.01 -20.62 -2.38
C ASP A 15 15.25 -19.96 -1.77
N THR A 16 15.75 -20.49 -0.65
CA THR A 16 16.92 -19.99 0.08
C THR A 16 17.98 -21.08 0.15
N ASP A 17 19.21 -20.72 0.51
CA ASP A 17 20.32 -21.69 0.68
C ASP A 17 20.02 -22.73 1.77
N GLU A 18 19.18 -22.40 2.76
CA GLU A 18 18.75 -23.27 3.85
C GLU A 18 17.49 -24.09 3.53
N GLY A 19 16.88 -23.89 2.34
CA GLY A 19 15.68 -24.60 1.91
C GLY A 19 14.56 -23.63 1.47
N ARG A 20 13.39 -24.20 1.21
CA ARG A 20 12.21 -23.46 0.76
C ARG A 20 11.38 -22.99 1.95
N ILE A 21 11.12 -21.68 2.00
CA ILE A 21 10.31 -21.03 3.04
C ILE A 21 8.96 -20.63 2.43
N THR A 22 7.85 -21.06 3.03
CA THR A 22 6.51 -20.57 2.69
C THR A 22 6.22 -19.30 3.48
N ALA A 23 6.12 -18.17 2.79
CA ALA A 23 5.84 -16.87 3.39
C ALA A 23 4.36 -16.51 3.38
N VAL A 24 3.60 -17.05 2.42
CA VAL A 24 2.16 -16.86 2.26
C VAL A 24 1.57 -18.18 1.82
N GLU A 25 0.43 -18.57 2.42
CA GLU A 25 -0.24 -19.84 2.18
C GLU A 25 -1.74 -19.64 1.99
N ASN A 26 -2.25 -20.06 0.82
CA ASN A 26 -3.66 -20.09 0.44
C ASN A 26 -4.42 -18.78 0.72
N ILE A 27 -3.86 -17.65 0.32
CA ILE A 27 -4.53 -16.35 0.52
C ILE A 27 -5.49 -16.07 -0.63
N SER A 28 -6.74 -15.72 -0.24
CA SER A 28 -7.76 -15.21 -1.15
C SER A 28 -8.40 -13.95 -0.59
N LEU A 29 -8.29 -12.83 -1.32
CA LEU A 29 -8.86 -11.53 -0.98
C LEU A 29 -9.25 -10.74 -2.21
N SER A 30 -10.14 -9.79 -2.04
CA SER A 30 -10.62 -8.91 -3.10
C SER A 30 -10.71 -7.47 -2.61
N VAL A 31 -10.67 -6.53 -3.55
CA VAL A 31 -10.87 -5.10 -3.32
C VAL A 31 -11.70 -4.54 -4.46
N ASP A 32 -12.74 -3.80 -4.12
CA ASP A 32 -13.59 -3.07 -5.07
C ASP A 32 -13.08 -1.65 -5.32
N GLN A 33 -13.64 -0.98 -6.32
CA GLN A 33 -13.37 0.44 -6.54
C GLN A 33 -13.91 1.26 -5.37
N GLY A 34 -13.09 2.17 -4.84
CA GLY A 34 -13.44 3.01 -3.70
C GLY A 34 -13.42 2.29 -2.35
N GLU A 35 -13.08 1.00 -2.30
CA GLU A 35 -12.99 0.19 -1.10
C GLU A 35 -11.60 0.24 -0.48
N VAL A 36 -11.55 0.21 0.85
CA VAL A 36 -10.33 0.05 1.65
C VAL A 36 -10.34 -1.30 2.33
N LEU A 37 -9.45 -2.19 1.91
CA LEU A 37 -9.15 -3.45 2.60
C LEU A 37 -7.98 -3.23 3.56
N GLY A 38 -8.22 -3.35 4.84
CA GLY A 38 -7.18 -3.41 5.87
C GLY A 38 -6.54 -4.80 5.92
N ILE A 39 -5.21 -4.87 5.98
CA ILE A 39 -4.50 -6.11 6.28
C ILE A 39 -3.71 -5.90 7.56
N VAL A 40 -4.02 -6.67 8.60
CA VAL A 40 -3.40 -6.58 9.93
C VAL A 40 -2.74 -7.88 10.34
N GLY A 41 -1.77 -7.80 11.23
CA GLY A 41 -1.06 -8.95 11.79
C GLY A 41 0.35 -8.56 12.26
N GLU A 42 1.01 -9.45 12.98
CA GLU A 42 2.38 -9.24 13.47
C GLU A 42 3.41 -9.14 12.33
N SER A 43 4.60 -8.65 12.64
CA SER A 43 5.74 -8.66 11.72
C SER A 43 6.03 -10.10 11.28
N GLY A 44 6.32 -10.29 9.99
CA GLY A 44 6.56 -11.62 9.43
C GLY A 44 5.31 -12.44 9.09
N SER A 45 4.09 -11.93 9.29
CA SER A 45 2.84 -12.66 8.94
C SER A 45 2.53 -12.73 7.44
N GLY A 46 3.37 -12.17 6.56
CA GLY A 46 3.20 -12.25 5.09
C GLY A 46 2.53 -11.04 4.42
N LYS A 47 2.12 -10.00 5.16
CA LYS A 47 1.40 -8.82 4.63
C LYS A 47 2.12 -8.12 3.48
N SER A 48 3.36 -7.70 3.69
CA SER A 48 4.16 -7.02 2.68
C SER A 48 4.53 -7.94 1.50
N VAL A 49 4.69 -9.24 1.74
CA VAL A 49 4.92 -10.24 0.69
C VAL A 49 3.68 -10.34 -0.21
N THR A 50 2.49 -10.37 0.37
CA THR A 50 1.22 -10.35 -0.37
C THR A 50 1.10 -9.10 -1.23
N ALA A 51 1.33 -7.91 -0.67
CA ALA A 51 1.28 -6.65 -1.42
C ALA A 51 2.31 -6.61 -2.56
N LYS A 52 3.55 -7.04 -2.29
CA LYS A 52 4.61 -7.11 -3.31
C LYS A 52 4.28 -8.12 -4.43
N SER A 53 3.54 -9.18 -4.13
CA SER A 53 3.09 -10.15 -5.14
C SER A 53 2.15 -9.51 -6.17
N ILE A 54 1.25 -8.61 -5.74
CA ILE A 54 0.32 -7.89 -6.62
C ILE A 54 1.07 -7.05 -7.66
N MET A 55 2.25 -6.57 -7.33
CA MET A 55 3.12 -5.82 -8.26
C MET A 55 4.26 -6.66 -8.86
N LYS A 56 4.37 -7.95 -8.55
CA LYS A 56 5.54 -8.81 -8.88
C LYS A 56 6.87 -8.17 -8.45
N LEU A 57 6.92 -7.60 -7.23
CA LEU A 57 8.11 -6.96 -6.66
C LEU A 57 8.88 -7.86 -5.71
N ASN A 58 8.43 -9.10 -5.48
CA ASN A 58 9.18 -10.07 -4.71
C ASN A 58 10.51 -10.44 -5.40
N PRO A 59 11.55 -10.87 -4.66
CA PRO A 59 12.84 -11.27 -5.22
C PRO A 59 12.75 -12.37 -6.27
N GLY A 60 13.78 -12.51 -7.10
CA GLY A 60 13.80 -13.47 -8.21
C GLY A 60 13.76 -14.96 -7.81
N ASN A 61 14.04 -15.28 -6.54
CA ASN A 61 13.92 -16.62 -5.96
C ASN A 61 12.50 -16.93 -5.44
N THR A 62 11.50 -16.14 -5.84
CA THR A 62 10.10 -16.32 -5.46
C THR A 62 9.40 -17.28 -6.42
N SER A 63 8.68 -18.23 -5.87
CA SER A 63 7.75 -19.10 -6.61
C SER A 63 6.32 -18.93 -6.10
N TYR A 64 5.37 -19.06 -7.05
CA TYR A 64 3.92 -19.04 -6.80
C TYR A 64 3.37 -20.43 -7.18
N ASN A 65 2.28 -20.85 -6.53
CA ASN A 65 1.59 -22.07 -6.92
C ASN A 65 0.89 -21.94 -8.29
N GLU A 66 0.60 -23.05 -8.95
CA GLU A 66 0.10 -23.06 -10.33
C GLU A 66 -1.35 -22.54 -10.44
N ASP A 67 -2.17 -22.74 -9.41
CA ASP A 67 -3.56 -22.30 -9.33
C ASP A 67 -3.74 -20.92 -8.72
N ALA A 68 -2.64 -20.22 -8.41
CA ALA A 68 -2.68 -18.84 -7.95
C ALA A 68 -3.10 -17.89 -9.08
N GLU A 69 -4.00 -16.97 -8.76
CA GLU A 69 -4.38 -15.88 -9.64
C GLU A 69 -4.29 -14.53 -8.90
N ILE A 70 -3.76 -13.53 -9.57
CA ILE A 70 -3.84 -12.13 -9.16
C ILE A 70 -4.45 -11.34 -10.31
N ILE A 71 -5.76 -11.15 -10.24
CA ILE A 71 -6.51 -10.46 -11.28
C ILE A 71 -6.67 -9.00 -10.87
N LEU A 72 -6.06 -8.11 -11.64
CA LEU A 72 -6.12 -6.66 -11.47
C LEU A 72 -6.74 -6.03 -12.72
N ASP A 73 -7.87 -5.33 -12.56
CA ASP A 73 -8.54 -4.65 -13.68
C ASP A 73 -8.75 -5.61 -14.87
N ASN A 74 -9.20 -6.85 -14.59
CA ASN A 74 -9.44 -7.98 -15.49
C ASN A 74 -8.18 -8.60 -16.15
N GLU A 75 -6.98 -8.29 -15.68
CA GLU A 75 -5.73 -8.88 -16.21
C GLU A 75 -5.03 -9.70 -15.12
N ASN A 76 -4.62 -10.94 -15.41
CA ASN A 76 -3.87 -11.75 -14.45
C ASN A 76 -2.39 -11.33 -14.43
N VAL A 77 -2.00 -10.67 -13.36
CA VAL A 77 -0.65 -10.11 -13.17
C VAL A 77 0.43 -11.20 -13.13
N LEU A 78 0.11 -12.41 -12.65
CA LEU A 78 1.10 -13.50 -12.58
C LEU A 78 1.56 -13.97 -13.97
N GLN A 79 0.74 -13.75 -14.99
CA GLN A 79 1.07 -14.09 -16.38
C GLN A 79 1.99 -13.07 -17.06
N PHE A 80 2.22 -11.90 -16.45
CA PHE A 80 3.08 -10.87 -17.02
C PHE A 80 4.55 -11.27 -16.91
N THR A 81 5.22 -11.42 -18.05
CA THR A 81 6.63 -11.80 -18.15
C THR A 81 7.53 -10.68 -18.68
N SER A 82 6.96 -9.77 -19.46
CA SER A 82 7.71 -8.69 -20.07
C SER A 82 7.81 -7.44 -19.19
N LYS A 83 8.89 -6.67 -19.36
CA LYS A 83 9.01 -5.36 -18.72
C LYS A 83 7.91 -4.38 -19.15
N GLN A 84 7.40 -4.53 -20.39
CA GLN A 84 6.34 -3.67 -20.90
C GLN A 84 5.01 -3.94 -20.20
N ASP A 85 4.66 -5.20 -19.92
CA ASP A 85 3.44 -5.55 -19.19
C ASP A 85 3.53 -5.06 -17.75
N LEU A 86 4.68 -5.27 -17.09
CA LEU A 86 4.90 -4.76 -15.75
C LEU A 86 4.83 -3.22 -15.67
N LYS A 87 5.28 -2.51 -16.72
CA LYS A 87 5.17 -1.05 -16.79
C LYS A 87 3.72 -0.57 -16.88
N LYS A 88 2.80 -1.34 -17.52
CA LYS A 88 1.36 -1.00 -17.58
C LYS A 88 0.72 -0.94 -16.21
N ILE A 89 1.16 -1.81 -15.29
CA ILE A 89 0.59 -1.88 -13.94
C ILE A 89 1.35 -1.03 -12.94
N ARG A 90 2.69 -1.15 -12.86
CA ARG A 90 3.52 -0.48 -11.88
C ARG A 90 3.56 1.03 -12.12
N GLY A 91 3.04 1.82 -11.17
CA GLY A 91 2.98 3.28 -11.22
C GLY A 91 1.83 3.85 -12.07
N GLY A 92 1.22 3.06 -12.96
CA GLY A 92 0.06 3.45 -13.75
C GLY A 92 -1.26 2.98 -13.12
N LYS A 93 -1.51 1.67 -13.09
CA LYS A 93 -2.71 1.07 -12.48
C LYS A 93 -2.56 0.89 -10.97
N VAL A 94 -1.37 0.52 -10.50
CA VAL A 94 -1.05 0.29 -9.07
C VAL A 94 0.14 1.13 -8.66
N SER A 95 0.03 1.80 -7.53
CA SER A 95 1.15 2.43 -6.83
C SER A 95 1.32 1.84 -5.44
N MET A 96 2.54 1.93 -4.90
CA MET A 96 2.86 1.42 -3.58
C MET A 96 3.54 2.48 -2.73
N ILE A 97 3.09 2.62 -1.50
CA ILE A 97 3.77 3.32 -0.41
C ILE A 97 4.54 2.26 0.36
N PHE A 98 5.86 2.37 0.41
CA PHE A 98 6.73 1.40 1.07
C PHE A 98 6.92 1.76 2.55
N GLN A 99 7.21 0.75 3.36
CA GLN A 99 7.47 0.91 4.79
C GLN A 99 8.68 1.82 5.06
N GLU A 100 9.72 1.76 4.21
CA GLU A 100 10.93 2.56 4.33
C GLU A 100 10.97 3.69 3.29
N PRO A 101 10.74 4.98 3.67
CA PRO A 101 10.73 6.09 2.72
C PRO A 101 12.05 6.30 1.99
N MET A 102 13.19 6.01 2.65
CA MET A 102 14.52 6.18 2.04
C MET A 102 14.77 5.22 0.88
N ALA A 103 14.25 4.00 0.97
CA ALA A 103 14.38 3.00 -0.10
C ALA A 103 13.57 3.37 -1.36
N SER A 104 12.62 4.29 -1.23
CA SER A 104 11.73 4.72 -2.33
C SER A 104 12.33 5.81 -3.21
N PHE A 105 13.39 6.49 -2.77
CA PHE A 105 14.01 7.58 -3.51
C PHE A 105 15.42 7.23 -3.98
N ALA A 106 15.72 7.56 -5.23
CA ALA A 106 17.09 7.57 -5.72
C ALA A 106 17.87 8.71 -5.02
N PRO A 107 18.92 8.42 -4.23
CA PRO A 107 19.54 9.42 -3.35
C PRO A 107 20.21 10.57 -4.11
N ALA A 108 20.71 10.31 -5.32
CA ALA A 108 21.41 11.29 -6.15
C ALA A 108 20.49 12.12 -7.08
N ILE A 109 19.16 11.89 -7.01
CA ILE A 109 18.19 12.58 -7.86
C ILE A 109 17.24 13.40 -7.00
N LYS A 110 16.96 14.64 -7.40
CA LYS A 110 16.01 15.52 -6.69
C LYS A 110 14.61 14.92 -6.69
N ILE A 111 13.87 15.12 -5.60
CA ILE A 111 12.50 14.58 -5.43
C ILE A 111 11.60 14.96 -6.61
N GLY A 112 11.59 16.25 -6.97
CA GLY A 112 10.75 16.71 -8.08
C GLY A 112 11.11 16.09 -9.43
N ALA A 113 12.39 15.82 -9.69
CA ALA A 113 12.81 15.15 -10.92
C ALA A 113 12.27 13.72 -10.99
N GLN A 114 12.30 12.98 -9.89
CA GLN A 114 11.75 11.62 -9.80
C GLN A 114 10.22 11.60 -9.99
N MET A 115 9.50 12.55 -9.38
CA MET A 115 8.05 12.69 -9.54
C MET A 115 7.67 13.04 -10.99
N VAL A 116 8.40 13.97 -11.61
CA VAL A 116 8.18 14.36 -13.02
C VAL A 116 8.44 13.18 -13.94
N GLU A 117 9.54 12.46 -13.76
CA GLU A 117 9.87 11.28 -14.56
C GLU A 117 8.77 10.22 -14.48
N GLN A 118 8.29 9.88 -13.28
CA GLN A 118 7.20 8.94 -13.08
C GLN A 118 5.93 9.39 -13.82
N LEU A 119 5.57 10.66 -13.74
CA LEU A 119 4.41 11.20 -14.43
C LEU A 119 4.53 11.12 -15.95
N LEU A 120 5.69 11.47 -16.51
CA LEU A 120 5.95 11.38 -17.96
C LEU A 120 5.96 9.95 -18.48
N ILE A 121 6.33 8.97 -17.62
CA ILE A 121 6.29 7.54 -17.97
C ILE A 121 4.84 7.02 -18.10
N HIS A 122 3.93 7.51 -17.23
CA HIS A 122 2.60 6.92 -17.07
C HIS A 122 1.46 7.79 -17.58
N LYS A 123 1.70 9.07 -17.86
CA LYS A 123 0.69 10.03 -18.33
C LYS A 123 1.14 10.67 -19.64
N ASN A 124 0.20 10.93 -20.52
CA ASN A 124 0.46 11.68 -21.76
C ASN A 124 0.37 13.19 -21.49
N ILE A 125 1.36 13.73 -20.77
CA ILE A 125 1.45 15.14 -20.38
C ILE A 125 2.85 15.69 -20.66
N ASN A 126 2.97 17.03 -20.74
CA ASN A 126 4.27 17.68 -20.90
C ASN A 126 4.99 17.87 -19.54
N LYS A 127 6.25 18.30 -19.60
CA LYS A 127 7.11 18.45 -18.41
C LYS A 127 6.62 19.53 -17.44
N ASP A 128 6.02 20.62 -17.95
CA ASP A 128 5.53 21.72 -17.11
C ASP A 128 4.26 21.31 -16.38
N GLU A 129 3.37 20.58 -17.03
CA GLU A 129 2.22 19.95 -16.40
C GLU A 129 2.62 18.95 -15.33
N ALA A 130 3.59 18.06 -15.63
CA ALA A 130 4.11 17.10 -14.67
C ALA A 130 4.74 17.79 -13.45
N LYS A 131 5.47 18.89 -13.65
CA LYS A 131 6.00 19.70 -12.56
C LYS A 131 4.90 20.33 -11.69
N SER A 132 3.87 20.89 -12.34
CA SER A 132 2.73 21.51 -11.64
C SER A 132 1.96 20.47 -10.81
N ILE A 133 1.68 19.30 -11.35
CA ILE A 133 1.05 18.18 -10.64
C ILE A 133 1.90 17.77 -9.44
N SER A 134 3.21 17.61 -9.63
CA SER A 134 4.14 17.20 -8.57
C SER A 134 4.15 18.20 -7.40
N ILE A 135 4.28 19.51 -7.69
CA ILE A 135 4.27 20.56 -6.66
C ILE A 135 2.93 20.61 -5.94
N ASN A 136 1.82 20.50 -6.68
CA ASN A 136 0.49 20.49 -6.08
C ASN A 136 0.29 19.27 -5.18
N MET A 137 0.77 18.09 -5.56
CA MET A 137 0.68 16.91 -4.71
C MET A 137 1.53 17.04 -3.45
N LEU A 138 2.75 17.62 -3.52
CA LEU A 138 3.55 17.94 -2.34
C LEU A 138 2.82 18.92 -1.39
N LYS A 139 2.10 19.92 -1.93
CA LYS A 139 1.26 20.82 -1.13
C LYS A 139 0.10 20.07 -0.47
N ARG A 140 -0.59 19.19 -1.20
CA ARG A 140 -1.73 18.38 -0.68
C ARG A 140 -1.33 17.49 0.49
N VAL A 141 -0.14 16.89 0.46
CA VAL A 141 0.37 16.08 1.60
C VAL A 141 0.93 16.95 2.75
N GLY A 142 0.72 18.26 2.73
CA GLY A 142 1.12 19.17 3.80
C GLY A 142 2.63 19.47 3.86
N ILE A 143 3.35 19.39 2.75
CA ILE A 143 4.76 19.82 2.69
C ILE A 143 4.81 21.33 2.52
N ALA A 144 5.32 22.03 3.54
CA ALA A 144 5.58 23.47 3.48
C ALA A 144 6.68 23.77 2.45
N ASP A 145 6.57 24.94 1.79
CA ASP A 145 7.52 25.38 0.75
C ASP A 145 7.72 24.34 -0.35
N ALA A 146 6.64 23.71 -0.83
CA ALA A 146 6.67 22.58 -1.77
C ALA A 146 7.56 22.83 -3.00
N GLU A 147 7.60 24.07 -3.52
CA GLU A 147 8.45 24.45 -4.65
C GLU A 147 9.95 24.41 -4.31
N LYS A 148 10.33 24.77 -3.08
CA LYS A 148 11.69 24.62 -2.58
C LYS A 148 12.01 23.16 -2.40
N ARG A 149 11.12 22.38 -1.74
CA ARG A 149 11.31 20.96 -1.44
C ARG A 149 11.34 20.09 -2.71
N PHE A 150 10.59 20.47 -3.73
CA PHE A 150 10.65 19.85 -5.07
C PHE A 150 12.08 19.83 -5.64
N ASN A 151 12.89 20.85 -5.36
CA ASN A 151 14.27 20.98 -5.84
C ASN A 151 15.32 20.37 -4.91
N GLN A 152 14.91 19.74 -3.81
CA GLN A 152 15.80 19.09 -2.84
C GLN A 152 15.95 17.59 -3.09
N TYR A 153 16.98 17.02 -2.48
CA TYR A 153 17.19 15.57 -2.41
C TYR A 153 16.46 14.99 -1.20
N ALA A 154 16.16 13.70 -1.22
CA ALA A 154 15.43 13.04 -0.13
C ALA A 154 16.17 13.14 1.23
N PHE A 155 17.50 13.09 1.25
CA PHE A 155 18.28 13.21 2.48
C PHE A 155 18.24 14.60 3.13
N GLU A 156 17.87 15.66 2.38
CA GLU A 156 17.71 17.01 2.91
C GLU A 156 16.35 17.22 3.64
N LEU A 157 15.43 16.27 3.53
CA LEU A 157 14.13 16.31 4.19
C LEU A 157 14.15 15.57 5.54
N SER A 158 13.30 16.01 6.48
CA SER A 158 13.04 15.23 7.70
C SER A 158 12.36 13.90 7.39
N GLY A 159 12.38 12.94 8.35
CA GLY A 159 11.72 11.63 8.17
C GLY A 159 10.25 11.75 7.77
N GLY A 160 9.47 12.55 8.51
CA GLY A 160 8.06 12.78 8.18
C GLY A 160 7.83 13.50 6.85
N MET A 161 8.73 14.41 6.43
CA MET A 161 8.64 15.04 5.11
C MET A 161 8.95 14.03 3.99
N ARG A 162 9.92 13.13 4.18
CA ARG A 162 10.21 12.04 3.23
C ARG A 162 9.02 11.10 3.07
N GLN A 163 8.40 10.71 4.19
CA GLN A 163 7.19 9.88 4.17
C GLN A 163 6.08 10.55 3.35
N ARG A 164 5.79 11.82 3.63
CA ARG A 164 4.78 12.59 2.87
C ARG A 164 5.15 12.78 1.40
N ALA A 165 6.43 13.00 1.09
CA ALA A 165 6.87 13.08 -0.31
C ALA A 165 6.73 11.76 -1.05
N MET A 166 6.99 10.61 -0.40
CA MET A 166 6.73 9.27 -0.96
C MET A 166 5.23 9.06 -1.23
N ILE A 167 4.38 9.46 -0.29
CA ILE A 167 2.92 9.40 -0.46
C ILE A 167 2.49 10.29 -1.65
N ALA A 168 3.02 11.52 -1.73
CA ALA A 168 2.76 12.42 -2.86
C ALA A 168 3.17 11.79 -4.19
N MET A 169 4.33 11.16 -4.24
CA MET A 169 4.81 10.48 -5.44
C MET A 169 3.90 9.31 -5.82
N ALA A 170 3.54 8.44 -4.87
CA ALA A 170 2.65 7.30 -5.12
C ALA A 170 1.27 7.71 -5.64
N LEU A 171 0.73 8.83 -5.13
CA LEU A 171 -0.59 9.33 -5.50
C LEU A 171 -0.58 10.21 -6.77
N SER A 172 0.57 10.74 -7.20
CA SER A 172 0.66 11.71 -8.30
C SER A 172 0.14 11.15 -9.64
N THR A 173 0.29 9.86 -9.87
CA THR A 173 -0.21 9.18 -11.08
C THR A 173 -1.70 8.85 -11.02
N MET A 174 -2.37 9.07 -9.89
CA MET A 174 -3.78 8.69 -9.66
C MET A 174 -4.03 7.23 -10.05
N PRO A 175 -3.41 6.26 -9.35
CA PRO A 175 -3.56 4.85 -9.64
C PRO A 175 -4.99 4.36 -9.35
N LYS A 176 -5.41 3.25 -9.96
CA LYS A 176 -6.67 2.59 -9.62
C LYS A 176 -6.61 1.89 -8.27
N LEU A 177 -5.45 1.31 -7.93
CA LEU A 177 -5.18 0.60 -6.68
C LEU A 177 -3.95 1.20 -5.99
N LEU A 178 -4.08 1.50 -4.70
CA LEU A 178 -2.97 1.90 -3.83
C LEU A 178 -2.66 0.77 -2.84
N LEU A 179 -1.40 0.36 -2.80
CA LEU A 179 -0.86 -0.53 -1.77
C LEU A 179 -0.11 0.32 -0.75
N ALA A 180 -0.65 0.49 0.45
CA ALA A 180 -0.06 1.30 1.51
C ALA A 180 0.52 0.37 2.59
N ASP A 181 1.83 0.10 2.52
CA ASP A 181 2.54 -0.76 3.46
C ASP A 181 3.13 0.08 4.59
N GLU A 182 2.47 0.07 5.73
CA GLU A 182 2.78 0.86 6.93
C GLU A 182 3.01 2.37 6.63
N PRO A 183 2.07 3.06 5.97
CA PRO A 183 2.32 4.38 5.41
C PRO A 183 2.51 5.49 6.46
N THR A 184 2.25 5.23 7.73
CA THR A 184 2.25 6.23 8.80
C THR A 184 3.20 5.92 9.96
N THR A 185 3.94 4.82 9.91
CA THR A 185 4.78 4.33 11.03
C THR A 185 5.86 5.33 11.48
N ALA A 186 6.35 6.19 10.58
CA ALA A 186 7.39 7.19 10.89
C ALA A 186 6.82 8.62 11.17
N LEU A 187 5.50 8.74 11.35
CA LEU A 187 4.81 10.01 11.56
C LEU A 187 4.37 10.18 13.02
N ASP A 188 4.39 11.42 13.51
CA ASP A 188 3.71 11.77 14.76
C ASP A 188 2.18 11.68 14.59
N VAL A 189 1.46 11.54 15.71
CA VAL A 189 0.00 11.30 15.73
C VAL A 189 -0.78 12.36 14.94
N THR A 190 -0.37 13.63 15.02
CA THR A 190 -1.07 14.73 14.33
C THR A 190 -0.89 14.63 12.82
N ILE A 191 0.32 14.37 12.37
CA ILE A 191 0.62 14.21 10.94
C ILE A 191 0.04 12.90 10.41
N GLN A 192 0.04 11.83 11.21
CA GLN A 192 -0.63 10.57 10.86
C GLN A 192 -2.11 10.80 10.54
N ALA A 193 -2.85 11.50 11.41
CA ALA A 193 -4.26 11.82 11.17
C ALA A 193 -4.48 12.65 9.89
N GLN A 194 -3.60 13.62 9.60
CA GLN A 194 -3.67 14.42 8.38
C GLN A 194 -3.46 13.56 7.12
N VAL A 195 -2.48 12.64 7.13
CA VAL A 195 -2.20 11.72 6.02
C VAL A 195 -3.35 10.75 5.81
N ILE A 196 -3.90 10.20 6.88
CA ILE A 196 -5.06 9.29 6.82
C ILE A 196 -6.25 10.01 6.18
N ASN A 197 -6.58 11.24 6.61
CA ASN A 197 -7.67 12.01 6.04
C ASN A 197 -7.43 12.32 4.56
N LEU A 198 -6.21 12.71 4.18
CA LEU A 198 -5.84 12.92 2.78
C LEU A 198 -6.07 11.66 1.93
N ILE A 199 -5.64 10.49 2.40
CA ILE A 199 -5.86 9.22 1.68
C ILE A 199 -7.37 8.98 1.53
N LYS A 200 -8.17 9.17 2.58
CA LYS A 200 -9.64 9.04 2.53
C LYS A 200 -10.28 9.99 1.52
N ASP A 201 -9.83 11.23 1.47
CA ASP A 201 -10.34 12.23 0.52
C ASP A 201 -10.03 11.83 -0.92
N ILE A 202 -8.81 11.36 -1.18
CA ILE A 202 -8.38 10.89 -2.50
C ILE A 202 -9.15 9.63 -2.92
N ILE A 203 -9.38 8.69 -2.01
CA ILE A 203 -10.20 7.48 -2.26
C ILE A 203 -11.59 7.90 -2.75
N LYS A 204 -12.24 8.82 -2.04
CA LYS A 204 -13.58 9.31 -2.39
C LYS A 204 -13.61 10.07 -3.72
N GLU A 205 -12.61 10.93 -3.96
CA GLU A 205 -12.51 11.77 -5.14
C GLU A 205 -12.29 10.94 -6.42
N TYR A 206 -11.41 9.92 -6.33
CA TYR A 206 -10.97 9.14 -7.50
C TYR A 206 -11.51 7.70 -7.53
N GLN A 207 -12.32 7.31 -6.57
CA GLN A 207 -12.85 5.93 -6.43
C GLN A 207 -11.72 4.89 -6.48
N MET A 208 -10.60 5.20 -5.81
CA MET A 208 -9.40 4.36 -5.77
C MET A 208 -9.63 3.19 -4.80
N GLY A 209 -9.32 1.97 -5.22
CA GLY A 209 -9.22 0.84 -4.29
C GLY A 209 -7.93 0.93 -3.47
N VAL A 210 -7.96 0.52 -2.21
CA VAL A 210 -6.77 0.57 -1.34
C VAL A 210 -6.60 -0.72 -0.56
N ILE A 211 -5.36 -1.24 -0.53
CA ILE A 211 -4.92 -2.18 0.50
C ILE A 211 -4.09 -1.40 1.50
N PHE A 212 -4.58 -1.32 2.73
CA PHE A 212 -3.92 -0.61 3.82
C PHE A 212 -3.33 -1.60 4.83
N ILE A 213 -2.01 -1.73 4.84
CA ILE A 213 -1.28 -2.65 5.73
C ILE A 213 -0.76 -1.87 6.92
N THR A 214 -1.09 -2.35 8.12
CA THR A 214 -0.55 -1.82 9.38
C THR A 214 -0.68 -2.87 10.48
N HIS A 215 0.08 -2.69 11.55
CA HIS A 215 -0.11 -3.42 12.81
C HIS A 215 -1.03 -2.67 13.79
N ASP A 216 -1.41 -1.43 13.46
CA ASP A 216 -2.28 -0.58 14.28
C ASP A 216 -3.75 -0.75 13.88
N LEU A 217 -4.51 -1.48 14.72
CA LEU A 217 -5.94 -1.70 14.53
C LEU A 217 -6.77 -0.42 14.74
N GLY A 218 -6.26 0.56 15.51
CA GLY A 218 -6.91 1.86 15.66
C GLY A 218 -6.93 2.66 14.36
N VAL A 219 -5.86 2.54 13.57
CA VAL A 219 -5.80 3.12 12.22
C VAL A 219 -6.77 2.39 11.29
N ILE A 220 -6.77 1.06 11.31
CA ILE A 220 -7.69 0.25 10.49
C ILE A 220 -9.14 0.57 10.79
N ALA A 221 -9.51 0.72 12.08
CA ALA A 221 -10.86 1.12 12.49
C ALA A 221 -11.33 2.44 11.83
N GLN A 222 -10.40 3.33 11.56
CA GLN A 222 -10.69 4.65 10.97
C GLN A 222 -10.77 4.64 9.44
N VAL A 223 -10.06 3.72 8.76
CA VAL A 223 -9.86 3.82 7.30
C VAL A 223 -10.49 2.67 6.52
N ALA A 224 -10.60 1.47 7.10
CA ALA A 224 -10.96 0.27 6.36
C ALA A 224 -12.47 0.01 6.34
N ASP A 225 -12.96 -0.50 5.22
CA ASP A 225 -14.32 -1.05 5.08
C ASP A 225 -14.33 -2.52 5.51
N HIS A 226 -13.32 -3.27 5.05
CA HIS A 226 -13.11 -4.68 5.39
C HIS A 226 -11.70 -4.90 5.95
N VAL A 227 -11.55 -5.96 6.72
CA VAL A 227 -10.27 -6.36 7.32
C VAL A 227 -9.96 -7.82 7.04
N ALA A 228 -8.71 -8.10 6.70
CA ALA A 228 -8.13 -9.43 6.69
C ALA A 228 -7.04 -9.51 7.76
N VAL A 229 -7.20 -10.41 8.73
CA VAL A 229 -6.22 -10.67 9.79
C VAL A 229 -5.29 -11.78 9.33
N MET A 230 -4.00 -11.48 9.25
CA MET A 230 -2.96 -12.42 8.80
C MET A 230 -2.13 -12.91 9.99
N TYR A 231 -1.92 -14.22 10.05
CA TYR A 231 -1.08 -14.90 11.01
C TYR A 231 -0.30 -16.04 10.34
N LEU A 232 1.03 -16.07 10.52
CA LEU A 232 1.92 -17.11 9.97
C LEU A 232 1.66 -17.45 8.49
N GLY A 233 1.53 -16.42 7.66
CA GLY A 233 1.35 -16.56 6.21
C GLY A 233 -0.07 -16.79 5.73
N SER A 234 -1.05 -16.96 6.61
CA SER A 234 -2.44 -17.26 6.27
C SER A 234 -3.40 -16.17 6.74
N VAL A 235 -4.55 -16.00 6.07
CA VAL A 235 -5.67 -15.18 6.54
C VAL A 235 -6.51 -16.02 7.50
N VAL A 236 -6.47 -15.68 8.79
CA VAL A 236 -7.17 -16.42 9.85
C VAL A 236 -8.57 -15.91 10.12
N GLU A 237 -8.83 -14.64 9.79
CA GLU A 237 -10.15 -14.05 9.91
C GLU A 237 -10.30 -12.90 8.90
N LYS A 238 -11.49 -12.75 8.28
CA LYS A 238 -11.79 -11.63 7.39
C LYS A 238 -13.27 -11.26 7.46
N GLY A 239 -13.57 -9.97 7.26
CA GLY A 239 -14.94 -9.46 7.25
C GLY A 239 -15.02 -7.94 7.34
N PRO A 240 -16.24 -7.39 7.47
CA PRO A 240 -16.41 -5.95 7.71
C PRO A 240 -15.68 -5.51 8.98
N VAL A 241 -15.04 -4.34 8.94
CA VAL A 241 -14.20 -3.84 10.03
C VAL A 241 -14.94 -3.84 11.37
N ASN A 242 -16.19 -3.41 11.38
CA ASN A 242 -17.01 -3.35 12.60
C ASN A 242 -17.28 -4.74 13.21
N GLU A 243 -17.44 -5.78 12.39
CA GLU A 243 -17.61 -7.15 12.88
C GLU A 243 -16.33 -7.69 13.51
N ILE A 244 -15.20 -7.53 12.81
CA ILE A 244 -13.91 -8.01 13.30
C ILE A 244 -13.51 -7.33 14.61
N LEU A 245 -13.76 -6.01 14.73
CA LEU A 245 -13.41 -5.26 15.94
C LEU A 245 -14.35 -5.55 17.13
N LYS A 246 -15.67 -5.72 16.89
CA LYS A 246 -16.66 -5.89 17.97
C LYS A 246 -16.88 -7.36 18.35
N ASN A 247 -16.80 -8.29 17.39
CA ASN A 247 -17.11 -9.71 17.57
C ASN A 247 -16.05 -10.64 16.94
N PRO A 248 -14.76 -10.52 17.30
CA PRO A 248 -13.71 -11.37 16.76
C PRO A 248 -13.97 -12.84 17.09
N LYS A 249 -13.79 -13.72 16.11
CA LYS A 249 -14.02 -15.15 16.28
C LYS A 249 -12.72 -15.90 16.55
N HIS A 250 -11.66 -15.57 15.78
CA HIS A 250 -10.40 -16.26 15.88
C HIS A 250 -9.62 -15.88 17.15
N PRO A 251 -9.00 -16.83 17.88
CA PRO A 251 -8.26 -16.55 19.11
C PRO A 251 -7.14 -15.50 18.93
N TYR A 252 -6.43 -15.56 17.80
CA TYR A 252 -5.38 -14.59 17.48
C TYR A 252 -5.93 -13.17 17.33
N THR A 253 -7.05 -13.00 16.62
CA THR A 253 -7.73 -11.68 16.49
C THR A 253 -8.13 -11.14 17.86
N LYS A 254 -8.67 -12.00 18.74
CA LYS A 254 -9.00 -11.60 20.12
C LYS A 254 -7.76 -11.13 20.88
N GLY A 255 -6.65 -11.85 20.76
CA GLY A 255 -5.38 -11.49 21.38
C GLY A 255 -4.84 -10.14 20.88
N LEU A 256 -4.88 -9.90 19.56
CA LEU A 256 -4.48 -8.63 18.97
C LEU A 256 -5.32 -7.45 19.52
N LEU A 257 -6.63 -7.63 19.62
CA LEU A 257 -7.54 -6.59 20.13
C LEU A 257 -7.34 -6.34 21.63
N GLN A 258 -7.06 -7.37 22.43
CA GLN A 258 -6.77 -7.23 23.86
C GLN A 258 -5.44 -6.52 24.14
N ALA A 259 -4.49 -6.57 23.22
CA ALA A 259 -3.20 -5.88 23.35
C ALA A 259 -3.28 -4.38 23.04
N LEU A 260 -4.42 -3.88 22.52
CA LEU A 260 -4.64 -2.46 22.33
C LEU A 260 -5.02 -1.77 23.65
N PRO A 261 -4.37 -0.67 24.01
CA PRO A 261 -4.83 0.16 25.11
C PRO A 261 -6.16 0.84 24.69
N ASP A 262 -7.23 0.57 25.45
CA ASP A 262 -8.56 1.22 25.39
C ASP A 262 -9.31 1.25 24.02
N ILE A 263 -9.81 0.09 23.59
CA ILE A 263 -10.82 0.03 22.50
C ILE A 263 -12.15 0.72 22.89
N ASN A 264 -12.42 0.91 24.19
CA ASN A 264 -13.68 1.50 24.68
C ASN A 264 -13.84 3.01 24.40
N ASN A 265 -12.82 3.68 23.84
CA ASN A 265 -12.88 5.11 23.47
C ASN A 265 -12.95 5.37 21.96
N LEU A 266 -13.25 4.35 21.13
CA LEU A 266 -13.40 4.55 19.67
C LEU A 266 -14.77 5.11 19.26
N ASP A 267 -15.69 5.32 20.20
CA ASP A 267 -17.04 5.88 20.01
C ASP A 267 -17.15 7.37 20.44
N ALA A 268 -16.02 8.10 20.59
CA ALA A 268 -16.02 9.53 20.97
C ALA A 268 -15.58 10.44 19.79
#